data_b08f21d0fa9f458e12f6104a33bf5e93
#
_entry.id   b08f21d0fa9f458e12f6104a33bf5e93
#
_cell.length_a   1.000
_cell.length_b   1.000
_cell.length_c   1.000
_cell.angle_alpha   90.00
_cell.angle_beta   90.00
_cell.angle_gamma   90.00
#
_symmetry.space_group_name_H-M   'P 1'
#
loop_
_entity.id
_entity.type
_entity.pdbx_description
1 polymer ?
#
loop_
_entity_poly.entity_id
_entity_poly.type
_entity_poly.pdbx_seq_one_letter_code
_entity_poly.pdbx_strand_id
1 'polypeptide(L)'
;MPQKSGRPVVTQLGKFEQYLIEEFFDDYRAGGMSRHTFTRRVAFITGSMAAAAAAMTLVGCSPNEVPRATDPMPTPSPATSSPGTGTASAGAVPGAKSPLSVPEGAAGLLTATVKFPSGGTDISGYLARPEGVKPGPAVLVCHENRGLTPHIQDVARRFAKEGYAALALDLLSREGGTASLDRDAVPGALTQAGAQRHVADFKAAYDYLNAQDYVDAGRIAMTGYCFGGGITWQAATELTGLKATSAFYGPAPDLDKVPTIKPAVFGVYAELDDRITGPMPELRAALDATDVRHELKVYPGVDHAFHNDTGERYNEAQATAAWNDTLAWFRKYV
;
A
#
# COMPACT_ATOMS: atom_id res chain seq x y z
N MET A 1 37.33 -12.68 24.97
CA MET A 1 35.91 -13.02 24.92
C MET A 1 35.18 -11.90 24.22
N PRO A 2 34.59 -12.05 23.04
CA PRO A 2 33.84 -10.99 22.38
C PRO A 2 32.49 -10.79 23.07
N GLN A 3 32.19 -9.58 23.47
CA GLN A 3 30.91 -9.15 24.01
C GLN A 3 29.81 -9.44 22.99
N LYS A 4 28.82 -10.25 23.37
CA LYS A 4 27.56 -10.38 22.65
C LYS A 4 26.83 -9.03 22.75
N SER A 5 26.82 -8.27 21.66
CA SER A 5 25.95 -7.11 21.53
C SER A 5 24.50 -7.60 21.56
N GLY A 6 23.88 -7.52 22.72
CA GLY A 6 22.43 -7.67 22.85
C GLY A 6 21.76 -6.53 22.05
N ARG A 7 21.03 -6.87 20.96
CA ARG A 7 20.15 -5.90 20.32
C ARG A 7 19.14 -5.43 21.37
N PRO A 8 18.84 -4.12 21.43
CA PRO A 8 17.85 -3.62 22.39
C PRO A 8 16.51 -4.30 22.12
N VAL A 9 15.85 -4.73 23.19
CA VAL A 9 14.44 -5.14 23.14
C VAL A 9 13.67 -3.91 22.64
N VAL A 10 12.94 -4.05 21.53
CA VAL A 10 12.16 -2.96 20.96
C VAL A 10 11.12 -2.52 21.99
N THR A 11 11.35 -1.39 22.64
CA THR A 11 10.43 -0.78 23.62
C THR A 11 9.45 0.20 22.96
N GLN A 12 9.64 0.52 21.67
CA GLN A 12 8.75 1.33 20.87
C GLN A 12 8.69 0.78 19.45
N LEU A 13 7.46 0.52 18.98
CA LEU A 13 7.18 0.22 17.58
C LEU A 13 7.10 1.53 16.80
N GLY A 14 7.62 1.54 15.59
CA GLY A 14 7.33 2.61 14.64
C GLY A 14 5.85 2.60 14.23
N LYS A 15 5.37 3.70 13.69
CA LYS A 15 3.95 3.88 13.33
C LYS A 15 3.44 2.81 12.36
N PHE A 16 4.24 2.43 11.36
CA PHE A 16 3.86 1.41 10.39
C PHE A 16 3.94 -0.01 10.93
N GLU A 17 4.92 -0.29 11.80
CA GLU A 17 5.01 -1.56 12.50
C GLU A 17 3.80 -1.77 13.40
N GLN A 18 3.46 -0.79 14.22
CA GLN A 18 2.29 -0.83 15.09
C GLN A 18 1.02 -1.02 14.26
N TYR A 19 0.82 -0.21 13.23
CA TYR A 19 -0.33 -0.28 12.33
C TYR A 19 -0.53 -1.69 11.74
N LEU A 20 0.53 -2.31 11.20
CA LEU A 20 0.43 -3.64 10.61
C LEU A 20 0.22 -4.75 11.64
N ILE A 21 0.81 -4.62 12.83
CA ILE A 21 0.62 -5.62 13.91
C ILE A 21 -0.82 -5.57 14.41
N GLU A 22 -1.39 -4.39 14.60
CA GLU A 22 -2.80 -4.21 14.97
C GLU A 22 -3.75 -4.75 13.90
N GLU A 23 -3.49 -4.49 12.61
CA GLU A 23 -4.26 -5.04 11.49
C GLU A 23 -4.25 -6.58 11.50
N PHE A 24 -3.08 -7.18 11.69
CA PHE A 24 -2.98 -8.64 11.74
C PHE A 24 -3.60 -9.23 13.00
N PHE A 25 -3.62 -8.50 14.11
CA PHE A 25 -4.29 -8.91 15.32
C PHE A 25 -5.81 -8.92 15.14
N ASP A 26 -6.37 -7.92 14.49
CA ASP A 26 -7.79 -7.86 14.16
C ASP A 26 -8.19 -9.00 13.20
N ASP A 27 -7.40 -9.25 12.15
CA ASP A 27 -7.59 -10.39 11.25
C ASP A 27 -7.53 -11.73 11.97
N TYR A 28 -6.60 -11.88 12.94
CA TYR A 28 -6.49 -13.08 13.77
C TYR A 28 -7.72 -13.25 14.68
N ARG A 29 -8.17 -12.20 15.34
CA ARG A 29 -9.36 -12.24 16.21
C ARG A 29 -10.65 -12.51 15.45
N ALA A 30 -10.77 -12.00 14.24
CA ALA A 30 -11.88 -12.24 13.35
C ALA A 30 -11.89 -13.66 12.73
N GLY A 31 -10.82 -14.45 12.95
CA GLY A 31 -10.68 -15.80 12.39
C GLY A 31 -10.20 -15.83 10.94
N GLY A 32 -9.90 -14.68 10.34
CA GLY A 32 -9.35 -14.57 8.98
C GLY A 32 -7.85 -14.96 8.87
N MET A 33 -7.19 -15.13 10.01
CA MET A 33 -5.77 -15.49 10.07
C MET A 33 -5.51 -16.53 11.17
N SER A 34 -4.66 -17.52 10.88
CA SER A 34 -4.21 -18.48 11.90
C SER A 34 -3.24 -17.81 12.88
N ARG A 35 -3.19 -18.33 14.14
CA ARG A 35 -2.18 -17.90 15.13
C ARG A 35 -0.75 -18.04 14.59
N HIS A 36 -0.46 -19.13 13.90
CA HIS A 36 0.86 -19.36 13.30
C HIS A 36 1.23 -18.27 12.30
N THR A 37 0.33 -17.93 11.39
CA THR A 37 0.53 -16.85 10.39
C THR A 37 0.70 -15.49 11.08
N PHE A 38 -0.13 -15.19 12.08
CA PHE A 38 -0.03 -13.96 12.86
C PHE A 38 1.34 -13.83 13.54
N THR A 39 1.73 -14.83 14.34
CA THR A 39 3.03 -14.85 15.00
C THR A 39 4.19 -14.70 14.02
N ARG A 40 4.12 -15.40 12.90
CA ARG A 40 5.14 -15.37 11.85
C ARG A 40 5.31 -13.97 11.25
N ARG A 41 4.22 -13.30 10.93
CA ARG A 41 4.23 -11.93 10.37
C ARG A 41 4.78 -10.93 11.39
N VAL A 42 4.32 -11.01 12.66
CA VAL A 42 4.84 -10.12 13.70
C VAL A 42 6.33 -10.35 13.93
N ALA A 43 6.81 -11.61 13.91
CA ALA A 43 8.23 -11.91 14.03
C ALA A 43 9.06 -11.31 12.88
N PHE A 44 8.56 -11.35 11.65
CA PHE A 44 9.24 -10.71 10.52
C PHE A 44 9.24 -9.18 10.64
N ILE A 45 8.14 -8.56 11.09
CA ILE A 45 8.09 -7.11 11.33
C ILE A 45 9.09 -6.68 12.39
N THR A 46 9.14 -7.39 13.51
CA THR A 46 9.95 -7.01 14.69
C THR A 46 11.39 -7.52 14.64
N GLY A 47 11.68 -8.45 13.72
CA GLY A 47 13.02 -9.02 13.51
C GLY A 47 13.49 -10.00 14.58
N SER A 48 12.67 -10.32 15.61
CA SER A 48 13.00 -11.35 16.61
C SER A 48 11.75 -11.86 17.33
N MET A 49 11.80 -13.11 17.83
CA MET A 49 10.70 -13.70 18.62
C MET A 49 10.47 -12.99 19.95
N ALA A 50 11.53 -12.48 20.59
CA ALA A 50 11.40 -11.72 21.82
C ALA A 50 10.66 -10.38 21.59
N ALA A 51 11.00 -9.68 20.51
CA ALA A 51 10.33 -8.46 20.12
C ALA A 51 8.89 -8.73 19.65
N ALA A 52 8.64 -9.84 18.94
CA ALA A 52 7.30 -10.27 18.56
C ALA A 52 6.43 -10.53 19.80
N ALA A 53 6.96 -11.24 20.79
CA ALA A 53 6.26 -11.48 22.05
C ALA A 53 5.88 -10.18 22.77
N ALA A 54 6.82 -9.22 22.85
CA ALA A 54 6.56 -7.92 23.44
C ALA A 54 5.50 -7.14 22.66
N ALA A 55 5.60 -7.09 21.32
CA ALA A 55 4.65 -6.40 20.45
C ALA A 55 3.24 -7.01 20.56
N MET A 56 3.12 -8.33 20.53
CA MET A 56 1.84 -9.02 20.68
C MET A 56 1.18 -8.74 22.04
N THR A 57 1.98 -8.62 23.11
CA THR A 57 1.47 -8.23 24.42
C THR A 57 0.93 -6.79 24.42
N LEU A 58 1.61 -5.88 23.73
CA LEU A 58 1.19 -4.47 23.63
C LEU A 58 -0.15 -4.32 22.90
N VAL A 59 -0.44 -5.14 21.89
CA VAL A 59 -1.74 -5.13 21.19
C VAL A 59 -2.82 -5.98 21.87
N GLY A 60 -2.57 -6.49 23.08
CA GLY A 60 -3.58 -7.14 23.90
C GLY A 60 -3.70 -8.65 23.73
N CYS A 61 -2.70 -9.33 23.14
CA CYS A 61 -2.66 -10.78 23.10
C CYS A 61 -2.54 -11.37 24.52
N SER A 62 -3.29 -12.46 24.78
CA SER A 62 -3.15 -13.20 26.03
C SER A 62 -1.80 -13.93 26.13
N PRO A 63 -1.30 -14.25 27.34
CA PRO A 63 -0.03 -14.95 27.51
C PRO A 63 0.08 -16.28 26.74
N ASN A 64 -1.06 -16.96 26.50
CA ASN A 64 -1.09 -18.21 25.74
C ASN A 64 -1.00 -18.01 24.22
N GLU A 65 -1.22 -16.79 23.75
CA GLU A 65 -1.13 -16.40 22.34
C GLU A 65 0.26 -15.88 21.96
N VAL A 66 1.02 -15.40 22.95
CA VAL A 66 2.35 -14.84 22.75
C VAL A 66 3.38 -15.98 22.58
N PRO A 67 4.28 -15.94 21.58
CA PRO A 67 5.34 -16.90 21.42
C PRO A 67 6.38 -16.76 22.54
N ARG A 68 7.16 -17.83 22.76
CA ARG A 68 8.29 -17.76 23.69
C ARG A 68 9.42 -16.95 23.06
N ALA A 69 10.07 -16.11 23.83
CA ALA A 69 11.21 -15.31 23.36
C ALA A 69 12.38 -16.16 22.81
N THR A 70 12.44 -17.42 23.22
CA THR A 70 13.45 -18.40 22.80
C THR A 70 13.04 -19.25 21.60
N ASP A 71 11.80 -19.09 21.09
CA ASP A 71 11.35 -19.81 19.92
C ASP A 71 12.21 -19.41 18.69
N PRO A 72 12.49 -20.34 17.77
CA PRO A 72 13.27 -20.01 16.58
C PRO A 72 12.51 -19.00 15.69
N MET A 73 13.26 -18.06 15.12
CA MET A 73 12.70 -17.19 14.09
C MET A 73 12.13 -18.02 12.94
N PRO A 74 10.95 -17.67 12.43
CA PRO A 74 10.42 -18.31 11.24
C PRO A 74 11.38 -18.10 10.06
N THR A 75 11.67 -19.18 9.35
CA THR A 75 12.50 -19.13 8.14
C THR A 75 11.62 -18.73 6.96
N PRO A 76 12.00 -17.72 6.16
CA PRO A 76 11.31 -17.45 4.92
C PRO A 76 11.35 -18.67 4.00
N SER A 77 10.19 -19.13 3.56
CA SER A 77 10.14 -20.16 2.53
C SER A 77 10.24 -19.50 1.14
N PRO A 78 10.88 -20.13 0.15
CA PRO A 78 10.81 -19.64 -1.21
C PRO A 78 9.34 -19.48 -1.64
N ALA A 79 9.04 -18.40 -2.36
CA ALA A 79 7.70 -18.20 -2.88
C ALA A 79 7.29 -19.43 -3.71
N THR A 80 6.38 -20.23 -3.19
CA THR A 80 5.77 -21.31 -3.95
C THR A 80 4.79 -20.69 -4.92
N SER A 81 5.20 -20.53 -6.17
CA SER A 81 4.29 -20.35 -7.27
C SER A 81 3.54 -21.68 -7.46
N SER A 82 2.45 -21.88 -6.74
CA SER A 82 1.51 -22.95 -7.07
C SER A 82 0.84 -22.55 -8.38
N PRO A 83 1.02 -23.32 -9.45
CA PRO A 83 0.18 -23.17 -10.62
C PRO A 83 -1.23 -23.58 -10.18
N GLY A 84 -2.11 -22.60 -9.97
CA GLY A 84 -3.52 -22.86 -9.82
C GLY A 84 -4.02 -23.57 -11.08
N THR A 85 -4.39 -24.83 -10.96
CA THR A 85 -5.08 -25.61 -11.99
C THR A 85 -6.55 -25.16 -12.08
N GLY A 86 -6.75 -23.89 -12.40
CA GLY A 86 -8.02 -23.37 -12.89
C GLY A 86 -7.77 -22.93 -14.31
N THR A 87 -8.59 -23.33 -15.26
CA THR A 87 -8.66 -22.77 -16.61
C THR A 87 -9.07 -21.31 -16.53
N ALA A 88 -8.17 -20.46 -16.01
CA ALA A 88 -8.31 -19.01 -16.09
C ALA A 88 -8.17 -18.62 -17.56
N SER A 89 -9.12 -17.88 -18.08
CA SER A 89 -8.98 -17.20 -19.37
C SER A 89 -7.63 -16.46 -19.37
N ALA A 90 -6.85 -16.61 -20.43
CA ALA A 90 -5.55 -15.94 -20.54
C ALA A 90 -5.73 -14.45 -20.28
N GLY A 91 -5.01 -13.91 -19.30
CA GLY A 91 -5.09 -12.50 -18.90
C GLY A 91 -6.02 -12.16 -17.73
N ALA A 92 -6.89 -13.06 -17.27
CA ALA A 92 -7.79 -12.79 -16.14
C ALA A 92 -7.00 -12.55 -14.83
N VAL A 93 -7.48 -11.60 -14.01
CA VAL A 93 -6.89 -11.32 -12.69
C VAL A 93 -7.39 -12.39 -11.71
N PRO A 94 -6.49 -13.18 -11.08
CA PRO A 94 -6.89 -14.26 -10.18
C PRO A 94 -7.72 -13.74 -9.01
N GLY A 95 -8.92 -14.28 -8.85
CA GLY A 95 -9.83 -13.96 -7.75
C GLY A 95 -10.56 -12.61 -7.85
N ALA A 96 -10.38 -11.86 -8.95
CA ALA A 96 -11.08 -10.59 -9.14
C ALA A 96 -12.60 -10.79 -9.25
N LYS A 97 -13.35 -9.98 -8.52
CA LYS A 97 -14.82 -9.98 -8.45
C LYS A 97 -15.42 -8.69 -9.04
N SER A 98 -14.60 -7.64 -9.20
CA SER A 98 -15.06 -6.33 -9.67
C SER A 98 -15.40 -6.35 -11.17
N PRO A 99 -16.53 -5.73 -11.58
CA PRO A 99 -16.80 -5.48 -12.99
C PRO A 99 -15.81 -4.49 -13.61
N LEU A 100 -15.05 -3.76 -12.79
CA LEU A 100 -14.00 -2.82 -13.22
C LEU A 100 -12.65 -3.53 -13.48
N SER A 101 -12.53 -4.83 -13.18
CA SER A 101 -11.28 -5.57 -13.39
C SER A 101 -10.89 -5.57 -14.87
N VAL A 102 -9.63 -5.25 -15.15
CA VAL A 102 -9.06 -5.15 -16.49
C VAL A 102 -7.99 -6.25 -16.63
N PRO A 103 -8.20 -7.25 -17.49
CA PRO A 103 -7.25 -8.33 -17.67
C PRO A 103 -5.92 -7.86 -18.27
N GLU A 104 -4.85 -8.63 -18.06
CA GLU A 104 -3.58 -8.42 -18.77
C GLU A 104 -3.80 -8.61 -20.28
N GLY A 105 -3.18 -7.73 -21.09
CA GLY A 105 -3.36 -7.76 -22.54
C GLY A 105 -4.69 -7.18 -23.03
N ALA A 106 -5.43 -6.44 -22.18
CA ALA A 106 -6.67 -5.77 -22.58
C ALA A 106 -6.42 -4.79 -23.74
N ALA A 107 -7.26 -4.87 -24.78
CA ALA A 107 -7.15 -4.03 -25.97
C ALA A 107 -7.15 -2.52 -25.64
N GLY A 108 -6.33 -1.76 -26.37
CA GLY A 108 -6.19 -0.31 -26.20
C GLY A 108 -5.29 0.09 -25.03
N LEU A 109 -4.58 -0.86 -24.40
CA LEU A 109 -3.59 -0.60 -23.35
C LEU A 109 -2.21 -1.14 -23.73
N LEU A 110 -1.19 -0.41 -23.33
CA LEU A 110 0.20 -0.85 -23.32
C LEU A 110 0.62 -1.10 -21.87
N THR A 111 1.20 -2.27 -21.61
CA THR A 111 1.72 -2.63 -20.29
C THR A 111 3.19 -3.02 -20.39
N ALA A 112 3.98 -2.68 -19.37
CA ALA A 112 5.39 -3.02 -19.31
C ALA A 112 5.89 -3.06 -17.87
N THR A 113 6.88 -3.89 -17.58
CA THR A 113 7.73 -3.69 -16.41
C THR A 113 8.81 -2.66 -16.77
N VAL A 114 8.84 -1.57 -16.04
CA VAL A 114 9.84 -0.51 -16.20
C VAL A 114 10.82 -0.51 -15.03
N LYS A 115 12.00 0.06 -15.26
CA LYS A 115 13.03 0.25 -14.24
C LYS A 115 13.57 1.67 -14.31
N PHE A 116 13.85 2.26 -13.17
CA PHE A 116 14.44 3.58 -13.04
C PHE A 116 15.30 3.66 -11.77
N PRO A 117 16.34 4.50 -11.75
CA PRO A 117 17.24 4.60 -10.61
C PRO A 117 16.61 5.33 -9.43
N SER A 118 16.81 4.80 -8.23
CA SER A 118 16.52 5.45 -6.96
C SER A 118 17.57 5.08 -5.93
N GLY A 119 18.27 6.08 -5.37
CA GLY A 119 19.28 5.85 -4.33
C GLY A 119 20.41 4.87 -4.72
N GLY A 120 20.81 4.86 -5.99
CA GLY A 120 21.88 3.99 -6.50
C GLY A 120 21.44 2.55 -6.82
N THR A 121 20.16 2.26 -6.80
CA THR A 121 19.59 0.94 -7.16
C THR A 121 18.41 1.13 -8.13
N ASP A 122 18.23 0.21 -9.06
CA ASP A 122 17.09 0.22 -9.94
C ASP A 122 15.82 -0.25 -9.20
N ILE A 123 14.79 0.58 -9.23
CA ILE A 123 13.46 0.23 -8.77
C ILE A 123 12.62 -0.20 -9.97
N SER A 124 11.88 -1.28 -9.82
CA SER A 124 10.96 -1.75 -10.83
C SER A 124 9.52 -1.35 -10.52
N GLY A 125 8.72 -1.22 -11.57
CA GLY A 125 7.28 -0.99 -11.44
C GLY A 125 6.54 -1.52 -12.65
N TYR A 126 5.26 -1.78 -12.46
CA TYR A 126 4.33 -2.14 -13.51
C TYR A 126 3.69 -0.86 -14.07
N LEU A 127 3.98 -0.58 -15.33
CA LEU A 127 3.38 0.53 -16.07
C LEU A 127 2.21 0.01 -16.91
N ALA A 128 1.08 0.71 -16.83
CA ALA A 128 -0.05 0.54 -17.75
C ALA A 128 -0.45 1.92 -18.27
N ARG A 129 -0.66 2.07 -19.58
CA ARG A 129 -1.09 3.32 -20.20
C ARG A 129 -1.98 3.09 -21.40
N PRO A 130 -2.79 4.07 -21.79
CA PRO A 130 -3.51 4.00 -23.07
C PRO A 130 -2.57 3.78 -24.24
N GLU A 131 -3.03 3.05 -25.23
CA GLU A 131 -2.38 2.96 -26.53
C GLU A 131 -2.58 4.30 -27.29
N GLY A 132 -1.53 4.75 -27.95
CA GLY A 132 -1.55 6.06 -28.67
C GLY A 132 -0.71 7.13 -27.95
N VAL A 133 -0.35 8.18 -28.69
CA VAL A 133 0.75 9.09 -28.33
C VAL A 133 0.25 10.51 -28.06
N LYS A 134 -0.76 10.70 -27.25
CA LYS A 134 -1.02 12.05 -26.74
C LYS A 134 -0.56 12.10 -25.29
N PRO A 135 0.24 13.11 -24.89
CA PRO A 135 0.52 13.32 -23.48
C PRO A 135 -0.79 13.42 -22.68
N GLY A 136 -0.82 12.71 -21.56
CA GLY A 136 -1.97 12.66 -20.67
C GLY A 136 -1.56 12.70 -19.21
N PRO A 137 -2.53 12.73 -18.29
CA PRO A 137 -2.23 12.68 -16.85
C PRO A 137 -1.61 11.34 -16.47
N ALA A 138 -0.88 11.34 -15.35
CA ALA A 138 -0.32 10.12 -14.79
C ALA A 138 -0.76 9.90 -13.35
N VAL A 139 -0.67 8.63 -12.88
CA VAL A 139 -0.93 8.26 -11.50
C VAL A 139 0.11 7.26 -11.00
N LEU A 140 0.68 7.56 -9.86
CA LEU A 140 1.52 6.65 -9.08
C LEU A 140 0.62 5.80 -8.20
N VAL A 141 0.82 4.48 -8.20
CA VAL A 141 0.00 3.53 -7.43
C VAL A 141 0.86 2.84 -6.39
N CYS A 142 0.53 3.02 -5.11
CA CYS A 142 1.18 2.35 -4.00
C CYS A 142 0.36 1.13 -3.58
N HIS A 143 1.02 -0.03 -3.54
CA HIS A 143 0.42 -1.30 -3.21
C HIS A 143 0.13 -1.45 -1.70
N GLU A 144 -0.67 -2.45 -1.35
CA GLU A 144 -0.96 -2.87 0.02
C GLU A 144 0.26 -3.53 0.70
N ASN A 145 0.08 -4.01 1.93
CA ASN A 145 1.11 -4.72 2.71
C ASN A 145 1.54 -6.08 2.12
N ARG A 146 1.03 -6.45 0.94
CA ARG A 146 1.36 -7.69 0.23
C ARG A 146 2.29 -7.48 -0.98
N GLY A 147 2.77 -6.24 -1.19
CA GLY A 147 3.63 -5.90 -2.31
C GLY A 147 2.88 -5.73 -3.63
N LEU A 148 3.60 -5.74 -4.75
CA LEU A 148 3.06 -5.58 -6.09
C LEU A 148 2.35 -6.87 -6.55
N THR A 149 1.09 -7.01 -6.19
CA THR A 149 0.25 -8.17 -6.54
C THR A 149 -0.45 -7.99 -7.89
N PRO A 150 -1.00 -9.08 -8.49
CA PRO A 150 -1.83 -8.98 -9.70
C PRO A 150 -3.03 -8.04 -9.54
N HIS A 151 -3.61 -7.91 -8.33
CA HIS A 151 -4.67 -6.94 -8.05
C HIS A 151 -4.19 -5.49 -8.25
N ILE A 152 -3.02 -5.12 -7.73
CA ILE A 152 -2.47 -3.77 -7.88
C ILE A 152 -2.09 -3.46 -9.33
N GLN A 153 -1.60 -4.47 -10.08
CA GLN A 153 -1.38 -4.34 -11.51
C GLN A 153 -2.70 -4.13 -12.26
N ASP A 154 -3.77 -4.78 -11.84
CA ASP A 154 -5.12 -4.53 -12.37
C ASP A 154 -5.59 -3.10 -12.05
N VAL A 155 -5.41 -2.62 -10.83
CA VAL A 155 -5.71 -1.22 -10.48
C VAL A 155 -4.98 -0.24 -11.42
N ALA A 156 -3.71 -0.49 -11.73
CA ALA A 156 -2.98 0.33 -12.71
C ALA A 156 -3.63 0.28 -14.10
N ARG A 157 -4.07 -0.90 -14.58
CA ARG A 157 -4.79 -1.03 -15.85
C ARG A 157 -6.16 -0.35 -15.83
N ARG A 158 -6.87 -0.37 -14.69
CA ARG A 158 -8.14 0.38 -14.52
C ARG A 158 -7.90 1.89 -14.71
N PHE A 159 -6.85 2.47 -14.10
CA PHE A 159 -6.48 3.86 -14.35
C PHE A 159 -6.09 4.12 -15.80
N ALA A 160 -5.41 3.17 -16.44
CA ALA A 160 -5.06 3.29 -17.86
C ALA A 160 -6.33 3.31 -18.77
N LYS A 161 -7.38 2.55 -18.43
CA LYS A 161 -8.69 2.65 -19.11
C LYS A 161 -9.36 4.01 -18.96
N GLU A 162 -9.08 4.70 -17.85
CA GLU A 162 -9.56 6.07 -17.58
C GLU A 162 -8.65 7.17 -18.17
N GLY A 163 -7.64 6.79 -18.96
CA GLY A 163 -6.78 7.71 -19.68
C GLY A 163 -5.49 8.14 -18.97
N TYR A 164 -5.15 7.54 -17.84
CA TYR A 164 -3.92 7.84 -17.09
C TYR A 164 -2.78 6.92 -17.51
N ALA A 165 -1.54 7.44 -17.50
CA ALA A 165 -0.36 6.60 -17.44
C ALA A 165 -0.15 6.19 -15.96
N ALA A 166 -0.43 4.93 -15.63
CA ALA A 166 -0.41 4.44 -14.26
C ALA A 166 0.85 3.60 -13.99
N LEU A 167 1.61 3.97 -12.96
CA LEU A 167 2.83 3.27 -12.54
C LEU A 167 2.68 2.73 -11.12
N ALA A 168 2.56 1.42 -11.00
CA ALA A 168 2.54 0.71 -9.72
C ALA A 168 3.95 0.21 -9.37
N LEU A 169 4.55 0.76 -8.31
CA LEU A 169 5.90 0.41 -7.89
C LEU A 169 5.93 -0.95 -7.19
N ASP A 170 7.03 -1.68 -7.37
CA ASP A 170 7.43 -2.75 -6.46
C ASP A 170 8.40 -2.18 -5.41
N LEU A 171 7.88 -1.81 -4.25
CA LEU A 171 8.66 -1.23 -3.15
C LEU A 171 9.69 -2.19 -2.55
N LEU A 172 9.66 -3.46 -2.97
CA LEU A 172 10.61 -4.49 -2.58
C LEU A 172 11.60 -4.83 -3.69
N SER A 173 11.78 -3.94 -4.67
CA SER A 173 12.73 -4.12 -5.78
C SER A 173 14.15 -4.40 -5.31
N ARG A 174 14.58 -3.75 -4.20
CA ARG A 174 15.93 -3.97 -3.62
C ARG A 174 16.07 -5.32 -2.93
N GLU A 175 14.98 -5.91 -2.50
CA GLU A 175 14.89 -7.23 -1.89
C GLU A 175 14.70 -8.35 -2.93
N GLY A 176 14.82 -8.00 -4.23
CA GLY A 176 14.64 -8.93 -5.36
C GLY A 176 13.22 -8.95 -5.93
N GLY A 177 12.36 -8.04 -5.47
CA GLY A 177 10.97 -7.90 -5.87
C GLY A 177 9.99 -8.72 -5.02
N THR A 178 8.74 -8.28 -5.00
CA THR A 178 7.65 -8.93 -4.23
C THR A 178 7.56 -10.43 -4.51
N ALA A 179 7.67 -10.83 -5.77
CA ALA A 179 7.50 -12.23 -6.19
C ALA A 179 8.60 -13.17 -5.67
N SER A 180 9.74 -12.66 -5.22
CA SER A 180 10.85 -13.46 -4.69
C SER A 180 10.72 -13.75 -3.20
N LEU A 181 9.83 -13.07 -2.50
CA LEU A 181 9.69 -13.14 -1.05
C LEU A 181 8.55 -14.07 -0.62
N ASP A 182 8.75 -14.68 0.55
CA ASP A 182 7.66 -15.35 1.27
C ASP A 182 6.55 -14.34 1.60
N ARG A 183 5.29 -14.71 1.36
CA ARG A 183 4.13 -13.84 1.57
C ARG A 183 4.01 -13.29 2.99
N ASP A 184 4.41 -14.08 4.00
CA ASP A 184 4.37 -13.63 5.39
C ASP A 184 5.57 -12.74 5.75
N ALA A 185 6.65 -12.78 4.97
CA ALA A 185 7.81 -11.91 5.16
C ALA A 185 7.65 -10.53 4.50
N VAL A 186 6.78 -10.41 3.50
CA VAL A 186 6.56 -9.15 2.75
C VAL A 186 6.25 -7.96 3.66
N PRO A 187 5.29 -8.03 4.63
CA PRO A 187 5.01 -6.91 5.52
C PRO A 187 6.22 -6.49 6.35
N GLY A 188 7.00 -7.46 6.85
CA GLY A 188 8.22 -7.19 7.60
C GLY A 188 9.30 -6.51 6.74
N ALA A 189 9.48 -6.95 5.50
CA ALA A 189 10.43 -6.32 4.58
C ALA A 189 10.03 -4.87 4.26
N LEU A 190 8.74 -4.59 4.08
CA LEU A 190 8.22 -3.24 3.86
C LEU A 190 8.48 -2.31 5.06
N THR A 191 8.20 -2.76 6.29
CA THR A 191 8.42 -1.94 7.49
C THR A 191 9.91 -1.73 7.77
N GLN A 192 10.74 -2.76 7.60
CA GLN A 192 12.19 -2.66 7.78
C GLN A 192 12.86 -1.73 6.77
N ALA A 193 12.31 -1.65 5.56
CA ALA A 193 12.74 -0.69 4.55
C ALA A 193 12.54 0.77 4.99
N GLY A 194 11.50 1.01 5.75
CA GLY A 194 11.15 2.32 6.28
C GLY A 194 10.43 3.22 5.28
N ALA A 195 9.46 3.98 5.78
CA ALA A 195 8.60 4.83 4.98
C ALA A 195 9.37 5.90 4.17
N GLN A 196 10.44 6.45 4.72
CA GLN A 196 11.32 7.42 4.04
C GLN A 196 11.90 6.86 2.74
N ARG A 197 12.33 5.58 2.74
CA ARG A 197 12.82 4.92 1.52
C ARG A 197 11.70 4.80 0.48
N HIS A 198 10.52 4.42 0.90
CA HIS A 198 9.37 4.29 0.00
C HIS A 198 8.97 5.62 -0.62
N VAL A 199 8.95 6.69 0.17
CA VAL A 199 8.68 8.05 -0.35
C VAL A 199 9.77 8.50 -1.33
N ALA A 200 11.04 8.21 -1.05
CA ALA A 200 12.13 8.51 -1.98
C ALA A 200 11.99 7.73 -3.31
N ASP A 201 11.53 6.47 -3.26
CA ASP A 201 11.26 5.67 -4.45
C ASP A 201 10.08 6.24 -5.27
N PHE A 202 9.02 6.73 -4.59
CA PHE A 202 7.93 7.44 -5.25
C PHE A 202 8.36 8.78 -5.84
N LYS A 203 9.31 9.48 -5.21
CA LYS A 203 9.89 10.68 -5.80
C LYS A 203 10.64 10.35 -7.10
N ALA A 204 11.46 9.30 -7.12
CA ALA A 204 12.15 8.85 -8.33
C ALA A 204 11.15 8.41 -9.42
N ALA A 205 10.05 7.74 -9.04
CA ALA A 205 8.98 7.36 -9.95
C ALA A 205 8.24 8.58 -10.52
N TYR A 206 8.03 9.61 -9.71
CA TYR A 206 7.48 10.89 -10.17
C TYR A 206 8.41 11.52 -11.23
N ASP A 207 9.70 11.62 -10.95
CA ASP A 207 10.69 12.18 -11.87
C ASP A 207 10.76 11.35 -13.17
N TYR A 208 10.68 10.01 -13.06
CA TYR A 208 10.63 9.10 -14.20
C TYR A 208 9.39 9.35 -15.08
N LEU A 209 8.18 9.40 -14.50
CA LEU A 209 6.95 9.63 -15.26
C LEU A 209 6.93 11.04 -15.88
N ASN A 210 7.39 12.04 -15.14
CA ASN A 210 7.41 13.44 -15.60
C ASN A 210 8.35 13.67 -16.81
N ALA A 211 9.30 12.76 -17.03
CA ALA A 211 10.20 12.79 -18.18
C ALA A 211 9.71 12.02 -19.40
N GLN A 212 8.54 11.35 -19.32
CA GLN A 212 8.03 10.56 -20.44
C GLN A 212 7.24 11.44 -21.44
N ASP A 213 7.42 11.17 -22.72
CA ASP A 213 6.75 11.89 -23.82
C ASP A 213 5.22 11.67 -23.90
N TYR A 214 4.74 10.59 -23.27
CA TYR A 214 3.31 10.27 -23.14
C TYR A 214 2.67 10.82 -21.85
N VAL A 215 3.41 11.51 -21.00
CA VAL A 215 2.91 12.16 -19.78
C VAL A 215 2.89 13.68 -19.97
N ASP A 216 1.77 14.30 -19.65
CA ASP A 216 1.67 15.75 -19.55
C ASP A 216 2.36 16.20 -18.26
N ALA A 217 3.53 16.83 -18.44
CA ALA A 217 4.42 17.16 -17.32
C ALA A 217 3.72 17.98 -16.23
N GLY A 218 3.89 17.55 -14.98
CA GLY A 218 3.25 18.19 -13.82
C GLY A 218 1.77 17.83 -13.63
N ARG A 219 1.18 16.92 -14.43
CA ARG A 219 -0.17 16.39 -14.21
C ARG A 219 -0.11 14.96 -13.65
N ILE A 220 0.43 14.84 -12.44
CA ILE A 220 0.67 13.56 -11.79
C ILE A 220 -0.06 13.51 -10.45
N ALA A 221 -0.87 12.46 -10.27
CA ALA A 221 -1.51 12.09 -9.00
C ALA A 221 -0.80 10.93 -8.32
N MET A 222 -1.19 10.63 -7.08
CA MET A 222 -0.81 9.40 -6.39
C MET A 222 -2.00 8.81 -5.66
N THR A 223 -2.12 7.49 -5.69
CA THR A 223 -3.05 6.73 -4.86
C THR A 223 -2.34 5.57 -4.18
N GLY A 224 -2.88 5.11 -3.06
CA GLY A 224 -2.36 3.94 -2.38
C GLY A 224 -3.38 3.34 -1.44
N TYR A 225 -3.20 2.06 -1.13
CA TYR A 225 -4.17 1.23 -0.44
C TYR A 225 -3.55 0.63 0.81
N CYS A 226 -4.27 0.62 1.96
CA CYS A 226 -3.78 0.03 3.20
C CYS A 226 -2.44 0.67 3.64
N PHE A 227 -1.39 -0.11 3.78
CA PHE A 227 0.00 0.36 3.95
C PHE A 227 0.34 1.47 2.93
N GLY A 228 0.01 1.25 1.66
CA GLY A 228 0.21 2.23 0.59
C GLY A 228 -0.61 3.51 0.76
N GLY A 229 -1.77 3.45 1.41
CA GLY A 229 -2.53 4.63 1.79
C GLY A 229 -1.76 5.51 2.77
N GLY A 230 -1.10 4.90 3.76
CA GLY A 230 -0.20 5.60 4.68
C GLY A 230 1.03 6.19 3.98
N ILE A 231 1.64 5.46 3.05
CA ILE A 231 2.74 5.99 2.22
C ILE A 231 2.26 7.14 1.34
N THR A 232 1.04 7.09 0.82
CA THR A 232 0.44 8.19 0.03
C THR A 232 0.26 9.45 0.88
N TRP A 233 -0.19 9.33 2.13
CA TRP A 233 -0.24 10.45 3.07
C TRP A 233 1.13 11.05 3.33
N GLN A 234 2.17 10.22 3.55
CA GLN A 234 3.53 10.73 3.73
C GLN A 234 4.07 11.38 2.46
N ALA A 235 3.86 10.77 1.30
CA ALA A 235 4.24 11.36 0.02
C ALA A 235 3.58 12.74 -0.20
N ALA A 236 2.32 12.92 0.24
CA ALA A 236 1.64 14.20 0.16
C ALA A 236 2.34 15.31 0.98
N THR A 237 3.02 14.96 2.07
CA THR A 237 3.80 15.94 2.89
C THR A 237 5.17 16.27 2.30
N GLU A 238 5.70 15.47 1.37
CA GLU A 238 7.10 15.58 0.89
C GLU A 238 7.20 15.85 -0.61
N LEU A 239 6.31 15.28 -1.44
CA LEU A 239 6.35 15.40 -2.90
C LEU A 239 5.52 16.60 -3.38
N THR A 240 6.16 17.76 -3.47
CA THR A 240 5.50 19.02 -3.83
C THR A 240 5.02 19.09 -5.28
N GLY A 241 5.49 18.19 -6.16
CA GLY A 241 5.10 18.14 -7.57
C GLY A 241 3.76 17.46 -7.82
N LEU A 242 3.27 16.62 -6.90
CA LEU A 242 1.96 15.98 -7.02
C LEU A 242 0.84 17.02 -7.06
N LYS A 243 -0.18 16.79 -7.89
CA LYS A 243 -1.38 17.65 -7.98
C LYS A 243 -2.50 17.18 -7.09
N ALA A 244 -2.69 15.88 -6.99
CA ALA A 244 -3.71 15.28 -6.13
C ALA A 244 -3.23 13.94 -5.55
N THR A 245 -3.78 13.57 -4.39
CA THR A 245 -3.62 12.24 -3.82
C THR A 245 -4.96 11.65 -3.43
N SER A 246 -5.06 10.30 -3.42
CA SER A 246 -6.19 9.56 -2.86
C SER A 246 -5.64 8.42 -2.00
N ALA A 247 -5.83 8.52 -0.69
CA ALA A 247 -5.30 7.58 0.30
C ALA A 247 -6.42 6.69 0.84
N PHE A 248 -6.41 5.41 0.47
CA PHE A 248 -7.41 4.43 0.88
C PHE A 248 -7.00 3.77 2.19
N TYR A 249 -7.86 3.89 3.21
CA TYR A 249 -7.77 3.21 4.52
C TYR A 249 -6.34 3.03 5.04
N GLY A 250 -5.52 4.07 4.91
CA GLY A 250 -4.15 4.09 5.40
C GLY A 250 -4.00 5.00 6.61
N PRO A 251 -2.98 4.75 7.47
CA PRO A 251 -2.72 5.60 8.63
C PRO A 251 -2.42 7.04 8.21
N ALA A 252 -2.99 8.00 8.95
CA ALA A 252 -2.78 9.42 8.73
C ALA A 252 -1.28 9.81 8.83
N PRO A 253 -0.83 10.90 8.22
CA PRO A 253 0.53 11.39 8.40
C PRO A 253 0.73 11.91 9.83
N ASP A 254 1.94 12.27 10.20
CA ASP A 254 2.16 13.01 11.44
C ASP A 254 1.51 14.39 11.31
N LEU A 255 0.71 14.77 12.31
CA LEU A 255 -0.13 15.99 12.22
C LEU A 255 0.70 17.27 12.10
N ASP A 256 1.92 17.29 12.66
CA ASP A 256 2.86 18.41 12.53
C ASP A 256 3.38 18.59 11.08
N LYS A 257 3.25 17.56 10.23
CA LYS A 257 3.60 17.59 8.80
C LYS A 257 2.44 18.03 7.91
N VAL A 258 1.21 18.05 8.40
CA VAL A 258 0.04 18.44 7.59
C VAL A 258 0.21 19.83 6.93
N PRO A 259 0.79 20.85 7.56
CA PRO A 259 1.01 22.15 6.92
C PRO A 259 1.98 22.13 5.72
N THR A 260 2.76 21.05 5.55
CA THR A 260 3.68 20.91 4.40
C THR A 260 3.02 20.33 3.16
N ILE A 261 1.80 19.78 3.27
CA ILE A 261 1.03 19.19 2.15
C ILE A 261 0.79 20.25 1.07
N LYS A 262 1.05 19.88 -0.18
CA LYS A 262 0.82 20.76 -1.36
C LYS A 262 -0.25 20.23 -2.31
N PRO A 263 -0.34 18.90 -2.57
CA PRO A 263 -1.40 18.37 -3.44
C PRO A 263 -2.79 18.55 -2.79
N ALA A 264 -3.83 18.50 -3.61
CA ALA A 264 -5.18 18.28 -3.12
C ALA A 264 -5.29 16.84 -2.58
N VAL A 265 -5.80 16.64 -1.35
CA VAL A 265 -5.80 15.32 -0.70
C VAL A 265 -7.21 14.77 -0.51
N PHE A 266 -7.42 13.52 -0.91
CA PHE A 266 -8.65 12.77 -0.72
C PHE A 266 -8.39 11.56 0.19
N GLY A 267 -9.01 11.54 1.36
CA GLY A 267 -8.94 10.41 2.29
C GLY A 267 -10.17 9.52 2.15
N VAL A 268 -9.96 8.25 1.87
CA VAL A 268 -11.00 7.21 1.72
C VAL A 268 -10.99 6.33 2.97
N TYR A 269 -12.07 6.34 3.72
CA TYR A 269 -12.20 5.68 5.01
C TYR A 269 -13.32 4.63 4.98
N ALA A 270 -13.12 3.52 5.68
CA ALA A 270 -14.13 2.48 5.89
C ALA A 270 -14.79 2.67 7.26
N GLU A 271 -16.12 2.70 7.33
CA GLU A 271 -16.85 2.97 8.58
C GLU A 271 -16.49 2.00 9.71
N LEU A 272 -16.24 0.72 9.37
CA LEU A 272 -15.97 -0.33 10.35
C LEU A 272 -14.48 -0.49 10.69
N ASP A 273 -13.59 0.30 10.09
CA ASP A 273 -12.15 0.31 10.39
C ASP A 273 -11.82 1.39 11.42
N ASP A 274 -12.19 1.15 12.68
CA ASP A 274 -12.02 2.10 13.78
C ASP A 274 -10.55 2.55 13.98
N ARG A 275 -9.58 1.68 13.66
CA ARG A 275 -8.14 2.00 13.78
C ARG A 275 -7.75 3.18 12.89
N ILE A 276 -8.34 3.26 11.70
CA ILE A 276 -8.03 4.27 10.67
C ILE A 276 -9.02 5.41 10.72
N THR A 277 -10.28 5.12 10.96
CA THR A 277 -11.35 6.12 10.98
C THR A 277 -11.40 6.90 12.31
N GLY A 278 -11.02 6.25 13.42
CA GLY A 278 -10.99 6.89 14.75
C GLY A 278 -10.13 8.15 14.81
N PRO A 279 -8.89 8.17 14.31
CA PRO A 279 -8.03 9.36 14.28
C PRO A 279 -8.42 10.42 13.23
N MET A 280 -9.38 10.13 12.33
CA MET A 280 -9.77 11.05 11.25
C MET A 280 -10.22 12.44 11.73
N PRO A 281 -10.95 12.62 12.84
CA PRO A 281 -11.34 13.96 13.33
C PRO A 281 -10.14 14.87 13.61
N GLU A 282 -9.07 14.34 14.18
CA GLU A 282 -7.83 15.08 14.45
C GLU A 282 -7.12 15.49 13.16
N LEU A 283 -7.04 14.57 12.19
CA LEU A 283 -6.51 14.86 10.87
C LEU A 283 -7.33 15.92 10.14
N ARG A 284 -8.68 15.84 10.22
CA ARG A 284 -9.57 16.84 9.65
C ARG A 284 -9.30 18.22 10.26
N ALA A 285 -9.24 18.32 11.59
CA ALA A 285 -8.95 19.57 12.27
C ALA A 285 -7.59 20.16 11.86
N ALA A 286 -6.56 19.31 11.69
CA ALA A 286 -5.25 19.75 11.22
C ALA A 286 -5.29 20.25 9.77
N LEU A 287 -6.04 19.60 8.88
CA LEU A 287 -6.23 20.03 7.49
C LEU A 287 -7.04 21.32 7.39
N ASP A 288 -8.14 21.43 8.17
CA ASP A 288 -9.00 22.63 8.23
C ASP A 288 -8.22 23.89 8.71
N ALA A 289 -7.14 23.69 9.47
CA ALA A 289 -6.25 24.78 9.91
C ALA A 289 -5.26 25.23 8.81
N THR A 290 -5.34 24.70 7.61
CA THR A 290 -4.46 25.00 6.47
C THR A 290 -5.27 25.38 5.23
N ASP A 291 -4.57 25.86 4.17
CA ASP A 291 -5.17 26.12 2.85
C ASP A 291 -5.19 24.85 1.95
N VAL A 292 -4.86 23.68 2.49
CA VAL A 292 -4.83 22.41 1.74
C VAL A 292 -6.26 22.04 1.29
N ARG A 293 -6.44 21.86 -0.01
CA ARG A 293 -7.70 21.33 -0.55
C ARG A 293 -7.84 19.88 -0.13
N HIS A 294 -8.88 19.55 0.62
CA HIS A 294 -9.04 18.20 1.14
C HIS A 294 -10.50 17.75 1.19
N GLU A 295 -10.69 16.47 1.13
CA GLU A 295 -11.93 15.78 1.43
C GLU A 295 -11.60 14.48 2.17
N LEU A 296 -12.29 14.22 3.27
CA LEU A 296 -12.19 12.95 4.03
C LEU A 296 -13.57 12.31 4.02
N LYS A 297 -13.71 11.19 3.30
CA LYS A 297 -15.00 10.53 3.10
C LYS A 297 -15.02 9.14 3.73
N VAL A 298 -16.05 8.89 4.56
CA VAL A 298 -16.32 7.59 5.17
C VAL A 298 -17.34 6.85 4.32
N TYR A 299 -17.03 5.61 3.95
CA TYR A 299 -17.92 4.72 3.21
C TYR A 299 -18.65 3.79 4.19
N PRO A 300 -20.00 3.79 4.17
CA PRO A 300 -20.77 3.11 5.20
C PRO A 300 -20.79 1.57 5.02
N GLY A 301 -20.85 0.86 6.14
CA GLY A 301 -21.06 -0.59 6.20
C GLY A 301 -19.90 -1.42 5.65
N VAL A 302 -18.72 -0.84 5.47
CA VAL A 302 -17.52 -1.55 4.96
C VAL A 302 -16.36 -1.47 5.92
N ASP A 303 -15.51 -2.47 5.83
CA ASP A 303 -14.32 -2.64 6.64
C ASP A 303 -13.05 -2.37 5.83
N HIS A 304 -11.89 -2.43 6.50
CA HIS A 304 -10.57 -2.31 5.88
C HIS A 304 -10.43 -3.15 4.59
N ALA A 305 -9.75 -2.60 3.58
CA ALA A 305 -9.54 -3.25 2.27
C ALA A 305 -10.82 -3.55 1.45
N PHE A 306 -11.93 -2.83 1.69
CA PHE A 306 -13.19 -3.03 0.95
C PHE A 306 -13.08 -2.82 -0.57
N HIS A 307 -12.05 -2.14 -1.05
CA HIS A 307 -11.78 -1.93 -2.48
C HIS A 307 -11.10 -3.12 -3.14
N ASN A 308 -10.40 -3.97 -2.37
CA ASN A 308 -9.66 -5.10 -2.92
C ASN A 308 -10.60 -6.24 -3.33
N ASP A 309 -10.90 -6.33 -4.62
CA ASP A 309 -11.86 -7.27 -5.19
C ASP A 309 -11.36 -8.73 -5.25
N THR A 310 -10.12 -9.00 -4.85
CA THR A 310 -9.61 -10.36 -4.65
C THR A 310 -9.74 -10.81 -3.18
N GLY A 311 -10.07 -9.90 -2.27
CA GLY A 311 -10.24 -10.14 -0.84
C GLY A 311 -11.68 -10.52 -0.44
N GLU A 312 -11.84 -10.97 0.80
CA GLU A 312 -13.15 -11.36 1.34
C GLU A 312 -14.00 -10.16 1.77
N ARG A 313 -13.33 -9.04 2.15
CA ARG A 313 -13.98 -7.79 2.58
C ARG A 313 -14.41 -6.89 1.43
N TYR A 314 -14.27 -7.35 0.18
CA TYR A 314 -14.70 -6.60 -0.99
C TYR A 314 -16.20 -6.27 -0.94
N ASN A 315 -16.50 -4.99 -1.16
CA ASN A 315 -17.87 -4.52 -1.34
C ASN A 315 -17.96 -3.74 -2.66
N GLU A 316 -18.62 -4.33 -3.65
CA GLU A 316 -18.69 -3.79 -5.01
C GLU A 316 -19.28 -2.38 -5.05
N ALA A 317 -20.37 -2.13 -4.32
CA ALA A 317 -21.05 -0.84 -4.33
C ALA A 317 -20.14 0.27 -3.78
N GLN A 318 -19.53 0.05 -2.61
CA GLN A 318 -18.68 1.05 -1.97
C GLN A 318 -17.32 1.18 -2.67
N ALA A 319 -16.75 0.07 -3.18
CA ALA A 319 -15.52 0.10 -3.97
C ALA A 319 -15.71 0.90 -5.27
N THR A 320 -16.82 0.70 -5.97
CA THR A 320 -17.17 1.47 -7.17
C THR A 320 -17.41 2.95 -6.85
N ALA A 321 -18.10 3.25 -5.75
CA ALA A 321 -18.30 4.63 -5.31
C ALA A 321 -16.95 5.31 -5.00
N ALA A 322 -16.07 4.67 -4.22
CA ALA A 322 -14.75 5.20 -3.88
C ALA A 322 -13.85 5.38 -5.12
N TRP A 323 -13.92 4.46 -6.07
CA TRP A 323 -13.24 4.57 -7.36
C TRP A 323 -13.72 5.81 -8.15
N ASN A 324 -15.02 5.98 -8.29
CA ASN A 324 -15.61 7.12 -9.02
C ASN A 324 -15.29 8.46 -8.35
N ASP A 325 -15.34 8.52 -7.01
CA ASP A 325 -14.97 9.72 -6.25
C ASP A 325 -13.48 10.05 -6.44
N THR A 326 -12.60 9.05 -6.42
CA THR A 326 -11.16 9.22 -6.70
C THR A 326 -10.93 9.76 -8.12
N LEU A 327 -11.61 9.20 -9.13
CA LEU A 327 -11.51 9.71 -10.50
C LEU A 327 -12.05 11.13 -10.61
N ALA A 328 -13.15 11.46 -9.96
CA ALA A 328 -13.70 12.82 -9.94
C ALA A 328 -12.71 13.80 -9.29
N TRP A 329 -12.06 13.38 -8.18
CA TRP A 329 -11.02 14.15 -7.52
C TRP A 329 -9.83 14.40 -8.43
N PHE A 330 -9.32 13.36 -9.08
CA PHE A 330 -8.19 13.51 -10.00
C PHE A 330 -8.53 14.35 -11.22
N ARG A 331 -9.69 14.16 -11.85
CA ARG A 331 -10.14 15.00 -12.98
C ARG A 331 -10.26 16.49 -12.62
N LYS A 332 -10.51 16.79 -11.34
CA LYS A 332 -10.63 18.18 -10.86
C LYS A 332 -9.27 18.86 -10.66
N TYR A 333 -8.25 18.12 -10.26
CA TYR A 333 -7.00 18.71 -9.82
C TYR A 333 -5.76 18.30 -10.64
N VAL A 334 -5.89 17.26 -11.44
CA VAL A 334 -4.86 16.72 -12.34
C VAL A 334 -5.30 16.85 -13.80
#